data_b8368748acfbbcb03d191ac56ac0ff11
#
_entry.id   b8368748acfbbcb03d191ac56ac0ff11
#
_cell.length_a   1.000
_cell.length_b   1.000
_cell.length_c   1.000
_cell.angle_alpha   90.00
_cell.angle_beta   90.00
_cell.angle_gamma   90.00
#
_symmetry.space_group_name_H-M   'P 1'
#
loop_
_entity.id
_entity.type
_entity.pdbx_description
1 polymer ?
#
loop_
_entity_poly.entity_id
_entity_poly.type
_entity_poly.pdbx_seq_one_letter_code
_entity_poly.pdbx_strand_id
1 'polypeptide(L)'
;PGRTHYYRAYASNASGARWAPASDSFQTGVEPPALVNLPATGIMTNSAEIGAEVTSTGGEVPLVTVYYGLTDGGTTEGDWDAFALLGAQSGAATTTVTGLQTGRSYFYRARGVNGGGTAWASATASFATAQPVPPSVVNRSADGVRGASANLRGEVIDAGFDAPTVTIFYGDNDGGIEPGSWDQSVTIGERTGEFSLFVSGLASLTTYYFRCQAINVGGTVWAPASETFTTTDLLSSSIVINEIHYDHEPKTEGGEFIEIFNPGDSPVLLAGWQINGAIDFDFPEGTQISANGF
;
A
#
# COMPACT_ATOMS: atom_id res chain seq x y z
N PRO A 1 26.14 -28.29 27.48
CA PRO A 1 25.14 -28.11 28.55
C PRO A 1 23.85 -28.88 28.24
N GLY A 2 23.10 -29.32 29.31
CA GLY A 2 21.80 -29.97 29.15
C GLY A 2 21.82 -31.38 28.53
N ARG A 3 22.98 -32.00 28.34
CA ARG A 3 23.11 -33.32 27.69
C ARG A 3 23.35 -34.42 28.71
N THR A 4 22.71 -35.57 28.50
CA THR A 4 23.01 -36.80 29.23
C THR A 4 24.23 -37.45 28.63
N HIS A 5 25.21 -37.77 29.49
CA HIS A 5 26.41 -38.51 29.19
C HIS A 5 26.36 -39.86 29.89
N TYR A 6 26.75 -40.93 29.19
CA TYR A 6 26.82 -42.28 29.73
C TYR A 6 28.27 -42.66 29.94
N TYR A 7 28.59 -43.29 31.03
CA TYR A 7 29.90 -43.80 31.34
C TYR A 7 29.86 -45.23 31.88
N ARG A 8 30.93 -45.94 31.71
CA ARG A 8 31.07 -47.29 32.25
C ARG A 8 32.53 -47.51 32.69
N ALA A 9 32.73 -47.93 33.93
CA ALA A 9 34.06 -48.18 34.44
C ALA A 9 34.63 -49.47 33.86
N TYR A 10 35.92 -49.48 33.59
CA TYR A 10 36.71 -50.62 33.15
C TYR A 10 37.91 -50.76 34.06
N ALA A 11 38.20 -51.96 34.51
CA ALA A 11 39.38 -52.30 35.32
C ALA A 11 40.09 -53.50 34.78
N SER A 12 41.43 -53.50 34.78
CA SER A 12 42.25 -54.62 34.35
C SER A 12 43.43 -54.81 35.30
N ASN A 13 43.84 -56.07 35.48
CA ASN A 13 45.06 -56.44 36.18
C ASN A 13 45.70 -57.68 35.51
N ALA A 14 46.77 -58.25 36.12
CA ALA A 14 47.47 -59.40 35.57
C ALA A 14 46.61 -60.69 35.47
N SER A 15 45.45 -60.74 36.12
CA SER A 15 44.52 -61.89 36.11
C SER A 15 43.34 -61.68 35.14
N GLY A 16 43.27 -60.53 34.39
CA GLY A 16 42.24 -60.25 33.44
C GLY A 16 41.63 -58.84 33.54
N ALA A 17 40.55 -58.64 32.78
CA ALA A 17 39.86 -57.33 32.67
C ALA A 17 38.34 -57.50 32.81
N ARG A 18 37.68 -56.51 33.44
CA ARG A 18 36.22 -56.49 33.59
C ARG A 18 35.66 -55.06 33.43
N TRP A 19 34.51 -54.99 32.77
CA TRP A 19 33.66 -53.83 32.78
C TRP A 19 32.71 -53.84 34.00
N ALA A 20 32.34 -52.69 34.54
CA ALA A 20 31.24 -52.56 35.44
C ALA A 20 29.98 -53.25 34.84
N PRO A 21 29.13 -53.85 35.67
CA PRO A 21 27.99 -54.63 35.17
C PRO A 21 26.96 -53.79 34.36
N ALA A 22 26.87 -52.49 34.65
CA ALA A 22 25.96 -51.55 33.92
C ALA A 22 26.67 -50.25 33.62
N SER A 23 26.18 -49.55 32.65
CA SER A 23 26.49 -48.12 32.39
C SER A 23 25.70 -47.26 33.37
N ASP A 24 26.29 -46.15 33.77
CA ASP A 24 25.65 -45.09 34.55
C ASP A 24 25.62 -43.81 33.70
N SER A 25 24.90 -42.80 34.13
CA SER A 25 24.77 -41.56 33.41
C SER A 25 24.76 -40.33 34.31
N PHE A 26 25.18 -39.22 33.77
CA PHE A 26 24.98 -37.93 34.38
C PHE A 26 24.53 -36.92 33.30
N GLN A 27 23.78 -35.91 33.72
CA GLN A 27 23.38 -34.79 32.85
C GLN A 27 24.22 -33.54 33.20
N THR A 28 24.72 -32.89 32.17
CA THR A 28 25.36 -31.59 32.35
C THR A 28 24.31 -30.53 32.63
N GLY A 29 24.62 -29.55 33.48
CA GLY A 29 23.69 -28.46 33.79
C GLY A 29 23.32 -27.62 32.55
N VAL A 30 22.15 -26.99 32.63
CA VAL A 30 21.75 -25.94 31.69
C VAL A 30 22.51 -24.67 32.07
N GLU A 31 23.00 -23.96 31.07
CA GLU A 31 23.67 -22.65 31.22
C GLU A 31 22.75 -21.53 30.72
N PRO A 32 22.95 -20.27 31.17
CA PRO A 32 22.26 -19.15 30.57
C PRO A 32 22.46 -19.09 29.04
N PRO A 33 21.49 -18.60 28.26
CA PRO A 33 21.65 -18.48 26.82
C PRO A 33 22.69 -17.42 26.46
N ALA A 34 23.20 -17.47 25.24
CA ALA A 34 23.95 -16.34 24.61
C ALA A 34 23.18 -15.81 23.42
N LEU A 35 23.10 -14.49 23.32
CA LEU A 35 22.35 -13.84 22.25
C LEU A 35 22.96 -12.47 21.89
N VAL A 36 22.69 -12.05 20.66
CA VAL A 36 23.07 -10.73 20.13
C VAL A 36 21.85 -10.04 19.55
N ASN A 37 21.85 -8.71 19.53
CA ASN A 37 20.84 -7.97 18.77
C ASN A 37 21.07 -8.15 17.26
N LEU A 38 20.02 -8.30 16.50
CA LEU A 38 20.07 -8.13 15.04
C LEU A 38 19.97 -6.63 14.69
N PRO A 39 20.61 -6.16 13.61
CA PRO A 39 20.41 -4.81 13.12
C PRO A 39 18.93 -4.52 12.85
N ALA A 40 18.47 -3.31 13.22
CA ALA A 40 17.12 -2.90 12.90
C ALA A 40 16.95 -2.71 11.37
N THR A 41 15.83 -3.16 10.83
CA THR A 41 15.47 -3.08 9.42
C THR A 41 14.04 -2.54 9.24
N GLY A 42 13.57 -2.29 8.02
CA GLY A 42 12.22 -1.81 7.77
C GLY A 42 11.86 -0.54 8.53
N ILE A 43 12.84 0.35 8.71
CA ILE A 43 12.67 1.58 9.50
C ILE A 43 11.80 2.56 8.74
N MET A 44 10.64 2.88 9.34
CA MET A 44 9.66 3.84 8.84
C MET A 44 9.56 5.04 9.80
N THR A 45 8.60 5.91 9.56
CA THR A 45 8.36 7.09 10.42
C THR A 45 7.90 6.73 11.83
N ASN A 46 7.15 5.62 11.98
CA ASN A 46 6.51 5.21 13.23
C ASN A 46 6.68 3.73 13.56
N SER A 47 7.52 3.00 12.81
CA SER A 47 7.76 1.56 13.02
C SER A 47 9.17 1.15 12.61
N ALA A 48 9.62 0.01 13.13
CA ALA A 48 10.85 -0.65 12.73
C ALA A 48 10.75 -2.17 13.00
N GLU A 49 11.54 -2.96 12.31
CA GLU A 49 11.75 -4.36 12.62
C GLU A 49 13.01 -4.50 13.47
N ILE A 50 12.89 -5.05 14.68
CA ILE A 50 13.98 -5.30 15.62
C ILE A 50 14.00 -6.77 16.02
N GLY A 51 15.14 -7.27 16.44
CA GLY A 51 15.25 -8.69 16.79
C GLY A 51 16.54 -9.09 17.45
N ALA A 52 16.69 -10.38 17.60
CA ALA A 52 17.86 -11.02 18.21
C ALA A 52 18.20 -12.32 17.52
N GLU A 53 19.45 -12.73 17.65
CA GLU A 53 19.94 -14.07 17.34
C GLU A 53 20.42 -14.76 18.63
N VAL A 54 19.85 -15.94 18.90
CA VAL A 54 20.34 -16.82 19.94
C VAL A 54 21.54 -17.59 19.40
N THR A 55 22.75 -17.24 19.86
CA THR A 55 24.02 -17.86 19.45
C THR A 55 24.33 -19.14 20.24
N SER A 56 23.76 -19.27 21.43
CA SER A 56 23.76 -20.51 22.24
C SER A 56 22.50 -20.59 23.09
N THR A 57 21.82 -21.72 23.05
CA THR A 57 20.67 -21.99 23.94
C THR A 57 21.04 -22.35 25.38
N GLY A 58 22.35 -22.59 25.68
CA GLY A 58 22.76 -23.09 26.98
C GLY A 58 22.28 -24.50 27.30
N GLY A 59 21.74 -25.22 26.30
CA GLY A 59 21.18 -26.57 26.44
C GLY A 59 19.65 -26.63 26.62
N GLU A 60 18.99 -25.50 26.74
CA GLU A 60 17.53 -25.34 26.75
C GLU A 60 17.12 -24.11 26.00
N VAL A 61 16.09 -24.20 25.14
CA VAL A 61 15.62 -23.11 24.27
C VAL A 61 15.11 -21.94 25.13
N PRO A 62 15.72 -20.75 25.06
CA PRO A 62 15.30 -19.61 25.86
C PRO A 62 14.03 -18.95 25.35
N LEU A 63 13.31 -18.32 26.27
CA LEU A 63 12.31 -17.30 25.94
C LEU A 63 13.03 -15.97 25.70
N VAL A 64 12.82 -15.37 24.52
CA VAL A 64 13.50 -14.14 24.09
C VAL A 64 12.51 -12.99 24.07
N THR A 65 12.94 -11.86 24.64
CA THR A 65 12.24 -10.58 24.66
C THR A 65 13.20 -9.49 24.19
N VAL A 66 12.75 -8.58 23.36
CA VAL A 66 13.50 -7.38 22.99
C VAL A 66 12.88 -6.18 23.70
N TYR A 67 13.66 -5.51 24.52
CA TYR A 67 13.29 -4.27 25.20
C TYR A 67 13.74 -3.09 24.34
N TYR A 68 12.93 -2.03 24.30
CA TYR A 68 13.24 -0.84 23.50
C TYR A 68 12.68 0.44 24.14
N GLY A 69 13.27 1.58 23.79
CA GLY A 69 12.87 2.87 24.35
C GLY A 69 13.69 4.03 23.78
N LEU A 70 13.33 5.25 24.20
CA LEU A 70 14.04 6.48 23.84
C LEU A 70 15.36 6.65 24.62
N THR A 71 15.51 5.91 25.69
CA THR A 71 16.73 5.85 26.54
C THR A 71 17.26 4.43 26.61
N ASP A 72 18.56 4.28 26.80
CA ASP A 72 19.19 2.96 27.01
C ASP A 72 18.92 2.49 28.45
N GLY A 73 18.05 1.51 28.63
CA GLY A 73 17.74 0.88 29.92
C GLY A 73 18.77 -0.16 30.38
N GLY A 74 19.84 -0.36 29.61
CA GLY A 74 20.92 -1.30 29.97
C GLY A 74 20.44 -2.74 30.12
N THR A 75 20.63 -3.30 31.32
CA THR A 75 20.21 -4.65 31.70
C THR A 75 19.08 -4.68 32.75
N THR A 76 18.43 -3.56 32.96
CA THR A 76 17.32 -3.41 33.89
C THR A 76 16.00 -3.32 33.13
N GLU A 77 15.11 -4.30 33.29
CA GLU A 77 13.86 -4.38 32.55
C GLU A 77 12.97 -3.13 32.75
N GLY A 78 12.91 -2.60 33.96
CA GLY A 78 12.07 -1.44 34.32
C GLY A 78 12.55 -0.10 33.80
N ASP A 79 13.75 -0.03 33.22
CA ASP A 79 14.34 1.21 32.67
C ASP A 79 14.06 1.37 31.15
N TRP A 80 13.31 0.44 30.56
CA TRP A 80 12.90 0.47 29.16
C TRP A 80 11.45 0.93 29.03
N ASP A 81 11.15 1.70 27.97
CA ASP A 81 9.79 2.22 27.74
C ASP A 81 8.80 1.11 27.35
N ALA A 82 9.28 0.09 26.62
CA ALA A 82 8.45 -0.99 26.09
C ALA A 82 9.28 -2.27 25.80
N PHE A 83 8.55 -3.34 25.48
CA PHE A 83 9.15 -4.60 25.06
C PHE A 83 8.33 -5.31 23.99
N ALA A 84 8.97 -6.20 23.24
CA ALA A 84 8.36 -7.07 22.26
C ALA A 84 8.79 -8.53 22.52
N LEU A 85 7.81 -9.44 22.54
CA LEU A 85 8.05 -10.85 22.80
C LEU A 85 8.41 -11.55 21.49
N LEU A 86 9.57 -12.20 21.43
CA LEU A 86 9.93 -13.11 20.32
C LEU A 86 9.53 -14.56 20.64
N GLY A 87 9.28 -14.88 21.91
CA GLY A 87 8.94 -16.24 22.35
C GLY A 87 10.15 -17.16 22.44
N ALA A 88 9.94 -18.47 22.31
CA ALA A 88 10.99 -19.47 22.36
C ALA A 88 11.81 -19.45 21.06
N GLN A 89 13.12 -19.19 21.16
CA GLN A 89 14.00 -19.04 20.00
C GLN A 89 15.30 -19.83 20.15
N SER A 90 15.78 -20.40 19.03
CA SER A 90 17.06 -21.11 18.96
C SER A 90 18.01 -20.58 17.88
N GLY A 91 17.67 -19.47 17.27
CA GLY A 91 18.39 -18.78 16.18
C GLY A 91 17.93 -17.33 16.06
N ALA A 92 17.95 -16.82 14.83
CA ALA A 92 17.51 -15.46 14.52
C ALA A 92 15.98 -15.34 14.53
N ALA A 93 15.48 -14.25 15.12
CA ALA A 93 14.06 -13.89 15.09
C ALA A 93 13.91 -12.36 15.15
N THR A 94 12.93 -11.86 14.44
CA THR A 94 12.59 -10.43 14.38
C THR A 94 11.10 -10.21 14.66
N THR A 95 10.74 -8.98 14.99
CA THR A 95 9.37 -8.53 15.14
C THR A 95 9.26 -7.06 14.76
N THR A 96 8.12 -6.65 14.24
CA THR A 96 7.82 -5.25 13.94
C THR A 96 7.28 -4.56 15.19
N VAL A 97 7.91 -3.47 15.60
CA VAL A 97 7.41 -2.56 16.64
C VAL A 97 6.78 -1.34 15.96
N THR A 98 5.65 -0.89 16.47
CA THR A 98 4.84 0.19 15.90
C THR A 98 4.52 1.26 16.95
N GLY A 99 3.95 2.40 16.53
CA GLY A 99 3.63 3.50 17.45
C GLY A 99 4.84 4.29 17.94
N LEU A 100 5.97 4.17 17.22
CA LEU A 100 7.18 4.92 17.53
C LEU A 100 7.00 6.40 17.17
N GLN A 101 7.72 7.26 17.88
CA GLN A 101 7.79 8.69 17.56
C GLN A 101 8.68 8.91 16.34
N THR A 102 8.21 9.75 15.44
CA THR A 102 8.88 10.09 14.18
C THR A 102 10.17 10.87 14.41
N GLY A 103 11.22 10.54 13.65
CA GLY A 103 12.50 11.23 13.69
C GLY A 103 13.23 11.13 15.04
N ARG A 104 12.99 10.07 15.79
CA ARG A 104 13.62 9.84 17.09
C ARG A 104 14.58 8.67 17.05
N SER A 105 15.65 8.76 17.83
CA SER A 105 16.54 7.63 18.09
C SER A 105 15.94 6.74 19.16
N TYR A 106 15.94 5.46 18.88
CA TYR A 106 15.53 4.40 19.80
C TYR A 106 16.71 3.48 20.09
N PHE A 107 16.78 3.03 21.33
CA PHE A 107 17.69 1.99 21.77
C PHE A 107 16.93 0.68 21.96
N TYR A 108 17.57 -0.46 21.76
CA TYR A 108 16.96 -1.77 22.03
C TYR A 108 18.01 -2.79 22.45
N ARG A 109 17.58 -3.74 23.27
CA ARG A 109 18.42 -4.82 23.77
C ARG A 109 17.61 -6.09 24.00
N ALA A 110 18.13 -7.20 23.51
CA ALA A 110 17.49 -8.49 23.68
C ALA A 110 17.89 -9.13 25.01
N ARG A 111 16.94 -9.86 25.61
CA ARG A 111 17.07 -10.66 26.82
C ARG A 111 16.56 -12.06 26.56
N GLY A 112 17.32 -13.06 26.94
CA GLY A 112 16.95 -14.48 26.90
C GLY A 112 16.91 -15.10 28.30
N VAL A 113 15.93 -15.94 28.53
CA VAL A 113 15.75 -16.67 29.81
C VAL A 113 15.53 -18.15 29.56
N ASN A 114 16.29 -19.01 30.23
CA ASN A 114 16.07 -20.45 30.27
C ASN A 114 16.28 -20.97 31.70
N GLY A 115 16.23 -22.29 31.91
CA GLY A 115 16.46 -22.92 33.24
C GLY A 115 17.87 -22.71 33.81
N GLY A 116 18.84 -22.32 32.99
CA GLY A 116 20.21 -21.97 33.43
C GLY A 116 20.35 -20.54 33.92
N GLY A 117 19.37 -19.65 33.58
CA GLY A 117 19.39 -18.27 34.03
C GLY A 117 19.00 -17.28 32.93
N THR A 118 19.34 -16.02 33.17
CA THR A 118 19.05 -14.87 32.31
C THR A 118 20.34 -14.34 31.67
N ALA A 119 20.26 -13.99 30.38
CA ALA A 119 21.31 -13.26 29.68
C ALA A 119 20.73 -12.12 28.86
N TRP A 120 21.48 -11.03 28.74
CA TRP A 120 21.22 -9.93 27.85
C TRP A 120 22.22 -9.95 26.68
N ALA A 121 21.82 -9.42 25.53
CA ALA A 121 22.78 -9.15 24.46
C ALA A 121 23.95 -8.33 24.99
N SER A 122 25.14 -8.57 24.48
CA SER A 122 26.39 -7.99 25.03
C SER A 122 26.45 -6.47 24.99
N ALA A 123 25.74 -5.85 24.05
CA ALA A 123 25.64 -4.42 23.89
C ALA A 123 24.22 -4.01 23.53
N THR A 124 23.86 -2.76 23.82
CA THR A 124 22.66 -2.11 23.33
C THR A 124 22.84 -1.75 21.85
N ALA A 125 21.83 -1.94 21.04
CA ALA A 125 21.76 -1.45 19.67
C ALA A 125 20.82 -0.25 19.58
N SER A 126 20.91 0.50 18.48
CA SER A 126 20.06 1.67 18.26
C SER A 126 19.68 1.83 16.78
N PHE A 127 18.58 2.52 16.54
CA PHE A 127 18.15 2.99 15.22
C PHE A 127 17.46 4.34 15.36
N ALA A 128 17.29 5.07 14.27
CA ALA A 128 16.48 6.29 14.23
C ALA A 128 15.31 6.07 13.28
N THR A 129 14.08 6.38 13.73
CA THR A 129 12.91 6.40 12.87
C THR A 129 13.08 7.46 11.78
N ALA A 130 12.49 7.21 10.61
CA ALA A 130 12.59 8.13 9.48
C ALA A 130 11.98 9.51 9.81
N GLN A 131 12.58 10.56 9.26
CA GLN A 131 11.98 11.90 9.28
C GLN A 131 10.91 11.93 8.18
N PRO A 132 9.71 12.45 8.45
CA PRO A 132 8.75 12.66 7.41
C PRO A 132 9.24 13.75 6.47
N VAL A 133 9.11 13.51 5.18
CA VAL A 133 9.29 14.53 4.14
C VAL A 133 7.96 14.72 3.42
N PRO A 134 7.66 15.94 2.96
CA PRO A 134 6.47 16.16 2.14
C PRO A 134 6.50 15.27 0.90
N PRO A 135 5.33 14.81 0.40
CA PRO A 135 5.27 14.02 -0.82
C PRO A 135 5.63 14.87 -2.05
N SER A 136 5.85 14.24 -3.19
CA SER A 136 5.94 14.90 -4.49
C SER A 136 4.84 14.38 -5.39
N VAL A 137 4.01 15.28 -5.94
CA VAL A 137 2.88 14.96 -6.80
C VAL A 137 2.90 15.81 -8.05
N VAL A 138 2.49 15.24 -9.18
CA VAL A 138 2.34 15.95 -10.46
C VAL A 138 0.98 15.62 -11.06
N ASN A 139 0.45 16.55 -11.86
CA ASN A 139 -0.63 16.23 -12.77
C ASN A 139 -0.08 15.46 -13.97
N ARG A 140 -0.92 14.62 -14.56
CA ARG A 140 -0.74 14.02 -15.88
C ARG A 140 -1.89 14.46 -16.76
N SER A 141 -1.68 14.55 -18.07
CA SER A 141 -2.73 14.99 -18.98
C SER A 141 -3.99 14.14 -18.82
N ALA A 142 -5.14 14.80 -18.79
CA ALA A 142 -6.44 14.14 -18.78
C ALA A 142 -6.61 13.25 -20.01
N ASP A 143 -7.28 12.12 -19.85
CA ASP A 143 -7.63 11.24 -20.96
C ASP A 143 -9.14 10.91 -20.97
N GLY A 144 -9.60 10.19 -22.00
CA GLY A 144 -11.02 9.86 -22.14
C GLY A 144 -11.94 11.08 -22.14
N VAL A 145 -11.44 12.23 -22.59
CA VAL A 145 -12.20 13.50 -22.62
C VAL A 145 -13.34 13.40 -23.62
N ARG A 146 -14.56 13.63 -23.13
CA ARG A 146 -15.81 13.60 -23.91
C ARG A 146 -16.61 14.88 -23.67
N GLY A 147 -17.82 14.94 -24.22
CA GLY A 147 -18.68 16.13 -24.10
C GLY A 147 -19.12 16.46 -22.66
N ALA A 148 -19.19 15.46 -21.77
CA ALA A 148 -19.63 15.68 -20.39
C ALA A 148 -18.78 14.92 -19.35
N SER A 149 -17.61 14.36 -19.73
CA SER A 149 -16.78 13.57 -18.83
C SER A 149 -15.31 13.56 -19.22
N ALA A 150 -14.45 13.23 -18.28
CA ALA A 150 -13.01 13.03 -18.49
C ALA A 150 -12.43 12.14 -17.37
N ASN A 151 -11.25 11.57 -17.58
CA ASN A 151 -10.40 11.02 -16.52
C ASN A 151 -9.31 12.03 -16.19
N LEU A 152 -9.32 12.55 -14.99
CA LEU A 152 -8.26 13.40 -14.45
C LEU A 152 -7.14 12.51 -13.91
N ARG A 153 -5.90 12.77 -14.30
CA ARG A 153 -4.77 11.91 -13.99
C ARG A 153 -3.67 12.64 -13.23
N GLY A 154 -3.00 11.90 -12.40
CA GLY A 154 -1.83 12.39 -11.66
C GLY A 154 -0.91 11.25 -11.24
N GLU A 155 0.20 11.62 -10.62
CA GLU A 155 1.18 10.66 -10.12
C GLU A 155 1.84 11.19 -8.86
N VAL A 156 1.92 10.33 -7.84
CA VAL A 156 2.80 10.54 -6.68
C VAL A 156 4.18 10.04 -7.05
N ILE A 157 5.11 10.96 -7.29
CA ILE A 157 6.51 10.67 -7.66
C ILE A 157 7.29 10.15 -6.46
N ASP A 158 7.05 10.73 -5.28
CA ASP A 158 7.66 10.34 -4.02
C ASP A 158 6.61 10.45 -2.91
N ALA A 159 6.44 9.39 -2.15
CA ALA A 159 5.48 9.35 -1.06
C ALA A 159 5.98 10.04 0.23
N GLY A 160 7.30 10.28 0.34
CA GLY A 160 7.90 10.90 1.53
C GLY A 160 7.88 9.99 2.77
N PHE A 161 8.05 8.68 2.58
CA PHE A 161 8.00 7.55 3.54
C PHE A 161 6.59 7.06 3.88
N ASP A 162 5.56 7.92 3.93
CA ASP A 162 4.18 7.52 4.18
C ASP A 162 3.34 7.80 2.95
N ALA A 163 2.47 6.87 2.55
CA ALA A 163 1.58 7.05 1.41
C ALA A 163 0.68 8.29 1.64
N PRO A 164 0.76 9.32 0.78
CA PRO A 164 -0.02 10.52 0.97
C PRO A 164 -1.48 10.31 0.60
N THR A 165 -2.37 10.99 1.31
CA THR A 165 -3.74 11.19 0.88
C THR A 165 -3.77 12.19 -0.27
N VAL A 166 -4.35 11.79 -1.41
CA VAL A 166 -4.47 12.61 -2.61
C VAL A 166 -5.88 13.16 -2.76
N THR A 167 -5.97 14.46 -3.07
CA THR A 167 -7.18 15.15 -3.46
C THR A 167 -6.98 15.78 -4.84
N ILE A 168 -7.95 15.61 -5.74
CA ILE A 168 -7.97 16.27 -7.04
C ILE A 168 -9.01 17.39 -6.97
N PHE A 169 -8.57 18.61 -7.26
CA PHE A 169 -9.38 19.80 -7.37
C PHE A 169 -9.60 20.10 -8.85
N TYR A 170 -10.82 20.49 -9.25
CA TYR A 170 -11.13 20.82 -10.64
C TYR A 170 -12.28 21.83 -10.75
N GLY A 171 -12.33 22.52 -11.88
CA GLY A 171 -13.34 23.55 -12.15
C GLY A 171 -13.17 24.19 -13.53
N ASP A 172 -14.06 25.10 -13.89
CA ASP A 172 -13.98 25.87 -15.14
C ASP A 172 -13.04 27.10 -15.03
N ASN A 173 -12.47 27.32 -13.85
CA ASN A 173 -11.42 28.30 -13.57
C ASN A 173 -10.26 27.66 -12.78
N ASP A 174 -9.07 28.24 -12.89
CA ASP A 174 -7.89 27.82 -12.16
C ASP A 174 -7.90 28.37 -10.73
N GLY A 175 -8.18 27.52 -9.74
CA GLY A 175 -8.14 27.85 -8.31
C GLY A 175 -6.73 27.91 -7.70
N GLY A 176 -5.70 27.62 -8.47
CA GLY A 176 -4.30 27.65 -8.02
C GLY A 176 -4.02 26.65 -6.90
N ILE A 177 -3.51 27.16 -5.75
CA ILE A 177 -3.23 26.38 -4.53
C ILE A 177 -4.23 26.64 -3.41
N GLU A 178 -5.30 27.36 -3.70
CA GLU A 178 -6.34 27.72 -2.72
C GLU A 178 -7.52 26.75 -2.85
N PRO A 179 -7.73 25.83 -1.88
CA PRO A 179 -8.80 24.82 -1.97
C PRO A 179 -10.19 25.42 -2.20
N GLY A 180 -10.49 26.56 -1.58
CA GLY A 180 -11.79 27.23 -1.69
C GLY A 180 -12.03 27.99 -3.00
N SER A 181 -11.04 28.04 -3.90
CA SER A 181 -11.13 28.69 -5.21
C SER A 181 -11.46 27.72 -6.35
N TRP A 182 -11.67 26.44 -6.04
CA TRP A 182 -12.03 25.39 -6.99
C TRP A 182 -13.53 25.07 -6.87
N ASP A 183 -14.19 24.77 -7.98
CA ASP A 183 -15.61 24.41 -7.98
C ASP A 183 -15.87 23.06 -7.31
N GLN A 184 -14.96 22.12 -7.51
CA GLN A 184 -15.08 20.76 -7.02
C GLN A 184 -13.75 20.22 -6.48
N SER A 185 -13.86 19.31 -5.53
CA SER A 185 -12.72 18.53 -5.04
C SER A 185 -13.13 17.11 -4.68
N VAL A 186 -12.28 16.15 -5.00
CA VAL A 186 -12.50 14.74 -4.65
C VAL A 186 -11.25 14.17 -4.02
N THR A 187 -11.38 13.72 -2.78
CA THR A 187 -10.32 12.98 -2.10
C THR A 187 -10.42 11.51 -2.49
N ILE A 188 -9.35 11.01 -3.12
CA ILE A 188 -9.27 9.62 -3.63
C ILE A 188 -8.53 8.67 -2.67
N GLY A 189 -8.16 9.16 -1.48
CA GLY A 189 -7.47 8.40 -0.43
C GLY A 189 -5.96 8.28 -0.66
N GLU A 190 -5.33 7.33 0.04
CA GLU A 190 -3.88 7.10 -0.06
C GLU A 190 -3.49 6.56 -1.44
N ARG A 191 -2.44 7.13 -2.03
CA ARG A 191 -1.93 6.75 -3.36
C ARG A 191 -0.41 6.78 -3.40
N THR A 192 0.14 5.89 -4.23
CA THR A 192 1.54 5.88 -4.67
C THR A 192 1.56 5.59 -6.17
N GLY A 193 2.49 6.20 -6.92
CA GLY A 193 2.55 6.08 -8.38
C GLY A 193 1.38 6.76 -9.09
N GLU A 194 1.00 6.26 -10.25
CA GLU A 194 -0.08 6.82 -11.07
C GLU A 194 -1.47 6.57 -10.49
N PHE A 195 -2.35 7.55 -10.67
CA PHE A 195 -3.76 7.47 -10.29
C PHE A 195 -4.65 8.22 -11.27
N SER A 196 -5.93 7.91 -11.26
CA SER A 196 -6.94 8.60 -12.05
C SER A 196 -8.26 8.76 -11.30
N LEU A 197 -9.04 9.78 -11.69
CA LEU A 197 -10.38 10.05 -11.23
C LEU A 197 -11.28 10.28 -12.44
N PHE A 198 -12.30 9.45 -12.61
CA PHE A 198 -13.35 9.72 -13.58
C PHE A 198 -14.29 10.80 -13.04
N VAL A 199 -14.52 11.84 -13.84
CA VAL A 199 -15.48 12.91 -13.54
C VAL A 199 -16.51 13.00 -14.66
N SER A 200 -17.77 13.32 -14.28
CA SER A 200 -18.90 13.42 -15.20
C SER A 200 -19.79 14.62 -14.85
N GLY A 201 -20.76 14.93 -15.69
CA GLY A 201 -21.63 16.10 -15.50
C GLY A 201 -20.97 17.42 -15.87
N LEU A 202 -19.90 17.37 -16.67
CA LEU A 202 -19.20 18.54 -17.16
C LEU A 202 -20.02 19.23 -18.28
N ALA A 203 -19.86 20.56 -18.40
CA ALA A 203 -20.40 21.30 -19.53
C ALA A 203 -19.59 20.96 -20.81
N SER A 204 -20.27 20.85 -21.95
CA SER A 204 -19.62 20.62 -23.25
C SER A 204 -18.89 21.86 -23.75
N LEU A 205 -17.91 21.65 -24.63
CA LEU A 205 -17.09 22.72 -25.25
C LEU A 205 -16.50 23.68 -24.22
N THR A 206 -16.24 23.20 -23.03
CA THR A 206 -15.77 23.99 -21.88
C THR A 206 -14.37 23.56 -21.49
N THR A 207 -13.50 24.55 -21.28
CA THR A 207 -12.15 24.29 -20.75
C THR A 207 -12.21 24.16 -19.23
N TYR A 208 -11.70 23.06 -18.73
CA TYR A 208 -11.56 22.76 -17.31
C TYR A 208 -10.09 22.77 -16.91
N TYR A 209 -9.86 23.15 -15.67
CA TYR A 209 -8.58 23.09 -14.99
C TYR A 209 -8.65 22.04 -13.89
N PHE A 210 -7.54 21.38 -13.59
CA PHE A 210 -7.45 20.54 -12.41
C PHE A 210 -6.04 20.55 -11.81
N ARG A 211 -5.95 20.29 -10.51
CA ARG A 211 -4.70 20.24 -9.79
C ARG A 211 -4.75 19.23 -8.68
N CYS A 212 -3.70 18.39 -8.58
CA CYS A 212 -3.57 17.39 -7.54
C CYS A 212 -2.89 18.01 -6.31
N GLN A 213 -3.40 17.65 -5.14
CA GLN A 213 -2.79 17.92 -3.84
C GLN A 213 -2.50 16.58 -3.18
N ALA A 214 -1.34 16.46 -2.53
CA ALA A 214 -0.95 15.30 -1.76
C ALA A 214 -0.55 15.73 -0.33
N ILE A 215 -1.02 15.00 0.68
CA ILE A 215 -0.79 15.30 2.10
C ILE A 215 -0.32 14.05 2.81
N ASN A 216 0.81 14.13 3.51
CA ASN A 216 1.27 13.15 4.48
C ASN A 216 1.69 13.85 5.79
N VAL A 217 2.25 13.10 6.75
CA VAL A 217 2.75 13.67 8.01
C VAL A 217 3.90 14.66 7.84
N GLY A 218 4.60 14.65 6.68
CA GLY A 218 5.67 15.60 6.34
C GLY A 218 5.17 16.93 5.81
N GLY A 219 3.92 17.00 5.35
CA GLY A 219 3.31 18.24 4.89
C GLY A 219 2.36 18.08 3.72
N THR A 220 1.92 19.22 3.20
CA THR A 220 1.01 19.35 2.05
C THR A 220 1.77 19.88 0.85
N VAL A 221 1.60 19.24 -0.30
CA VAL A 221 2.18 19.65 -1.56
C VAL A 221 1.13 19.65 -2.67
N TRP A 222 1.17 20.63 -3.53
CA TRP A 222 0.40 20.71 -4.75
C TRP A 222 1.26 20.34 -5.95
N ALA A 223 0.65 19.80 -7.00
CA ALA A 223 1.30 19.69 -8.30
C ALA A 223 1.86 21.06 -8.73
N PRO A 224 3.00 21.14 -9.44
CA PRO A 224 3.69 22.41 -9.71
C PRO A 224 2.84 23.45 -10.45
N ALA A 225 1.94 22.99 -11.33
CA ALA A 225 0.99 23.81 -12.09
C ALA A 225 -0.34 23.09 -12.24
N SER A 226 -1.40 23.83 -12.57
CA SER A 226 -2.67 23.26 -12.99
C SER A 226 -2.53 22.67 -14.39
N GLU A 227 -3.26 21.59 -14.66
CA GLU A 227 -3.40 20.98 -16.00
C GLU A 227 -4.77 21.37 -16.55
N THR A 228 -4.91 21.37 -17.87
CA THR A 228 -6.16 21.74 -18.54
C THR A 228 -6.62 20.71 -19.55
N PHE A 229 -7.92 20.64 -19.78
CA PHE A 229 -8.53 19.91 -20.87
C PHE A 229 -9.79 20.64 -21.33
N THR A 230 -10.21 20.43 -22.58
CA THR A 230 -11.46 20.98 -23.09
C THR A 230 -12.39 19.84 -23.46
N THR A 231 -13.59 19.83 -22.89
CA THR A 231 -14.63 18.85 -23.25
C THR A 231 -15.03 19.00 -24.70
N THR A 232 -15.38 17.88 -25.33
CA THR A 232 -15.85 17.87 -26.72
C THR A 232 -17.31 18.33 -26.82
N ASP A 233 -17.80 18.47 -28.01
CA ASP A 233 -19.23 18.66 -28.25
C ASP A 233 -20.00 17.39 -27.80
N LEU A 234 -21.08 17.56 -27.04
CA LEU A 234 -21.99 16.46 -26.72
C LEU A 234 -22.57 15.79 -27.98
N LEU A 235 -22.77 16.58 -29.06
CA LEU A 235 -23.31 16.07 -30.31
C LEU A 235 -22.25 15.30 -31.12
N SER A 236 -20.97 15.59 -30.96
CA SER A 236 -19.90 14.92 -31.70
C SER A 236 -19.56 13.50 -31.17
N SER A 237 -20.06 13.14 -30.01
CA SER A 237 -19.81 11.83 -29.36
C SER A 237 -21.05 10.91 -29.37
N SER A 238 -22.16 11.39 -29.88
CA SER A 238 -23.43 10.67 -29.79
C SER A 238 -24.05 10.39 -31.12
N ILE A 239 -24.58 9.30 -31.34
CA ILE A 239 -25.42 8.79 -32.44
C ILE A 239 -24.80 9.08 -33.85
N VAL A 240 -24.37 8.02 -34.45
CA VAL A 240 -23.96 7.97 -35.84
C VAL A 240 -24.96 7.18 -36.67
N ILE A 241 -25.16 7.52 -37.92
CA ILE A 241 -25.82 6.64 -38.88
C ILE A 241 -24.84 5.51 -39.16
N ASN A 242 -25.19 4.30 -38.73
CA ASN A 242 -24.33 3.10 -38.83
C ASN A 242 -24.55 2.42 -40.18
N GLU A 243 -25.81 2.33 -40.62
CA GLU A 243 -26.18 1.71 -41.91
C GLU A 243 -27.37 2.42 -42.51
N ILE A 244 -27.35 2.55 -43.86
CA ILE A 244 -28.49 2.93 -44.65
C ILE A 244 -28.72 1.79 -45.62
N HIS A 245 -29.80 1.07 -45.45
CA HIS A 245 -30.22 0.01 -46.34
C HIS A 245 -31.33 0.52 -47.27
N TYR A 246 -31.04 0.68 -48.55
CA TYR A 246 -31.97 1.19 -49.52
C TYR A 246 -32.01 0.26 -50.75
N ASP A 247 -33.08 0.36 -51.56
CA ASP A 247 -33.31 -0.38 -52.82
C ASP A 247 -33.21 -1.92 -52.63
N HIS A 248 -33.89 -2.42 -51.62
CA HIS A 248 -33.94 -3.86 -51.31
C HIS A 248 -34.64 -4.64 -52.43
N GLU A 249 -34.05 -5.75 -52.89
CA GLU A 249 -34.65 -6.68 -53.86
C GLU A 249 -35.07 -8.02 -53.17
N PRO A 250 -36.30 -8.48 -53.30
CA PRO A 250 -37.45 -7.84 -53.95
C PRO A 250 -37.97 -6.62 -53.20
N LYS A 251 -38.39 -5.59 -53.90
CA LYS A 251 -38.94 -4.36 -53.32
C LYS A 251 -40.18 -4.65 -52.51
N THR A 252 -40.01 -4.80 -51.21
CA THR A 252 -41.08 -5.00 -50.21
C THR A 252 -41.01 -3.85 -49.21
N GLU A 253 -42.18 -3.28 -48.90
CA GLU A 253 -42.25 -2.31 -47.78
C GLU A 253 -41.74 -3.00 -46.51
N GLY A 254 -40.71 -2.48 -45.86
CA GLY A 254 -40.06 -3.01 -44.65
C GLY A 254 -38.66 -3.59 -44.84
N GLY A 255 -38.10 -3.55 -46.09
CA GLY A 255 -36.72 -3.90 -46.37
C GLY A 255 -35.73 -2.71 -46.30
N GLU A 256 -36.26 -1.49 -46.27
CA GLU A 256 -35.43 -0.28 -46.15
C GLU A 256 -35.40 0.24 -44.74
N PHE A 257 -34.17 0.58 -44.27
CA PHE A 257 -34.00 1.11 -42.92
C PHE A 257 -32.78 2.01 -42.80
N ILE A 258 -32.80 2.84 -41.77
CA ILE A 258 -31.63 3.60 -41.30
C ILE A 258 -31.33 3.07 -39.89
N GLU A 259 -30.15 2.52 -39.74
CA GLU A 259 -29.65 2.11 -38.42
C GLU A 259 -28.82 3.24 -37.81
N ILE A 260 -29.13 3.58 -36.57
CA ILE A 260 -28.37 4.55 -35.79
C ILE A 260 -27.70 3.85 -34.61
N PHE A 261 -26.46 4.26 -34.34
CA PHE A 261 -25.61 3.66 -33.30
C PHE A 261 -25.12 4.74 -32.33
N ASN A 262 -25.17 4.40 -31.05
CA ASN A 262 -24.58 5.20 -29.98
C ASN A 262 -23.17 4.68 -29.64
N PRO A 263 -22.08 5.26 -30.16
CA PRO A 263 -20.71 4.87 -29.81
C PRO A 263 -20.28 5.36 -28.42
N GLY A 264 -21.13 6.13 -27.73
CA GLY A 264 -20.84 6.69 -26.41
C GLY A 264 -20.98 5.67 -25.28
N ASP A 265 -20.39 5.98 -24.13
CA ASP A 265 -20.41 5.14 -22.92
C ASP A 265 -21.64 5.40 -22.03
N SER A 266 -22.53 6.29 -22.46
CA SER A 266 -23.74 6.65 -21.75
C SER A 266 -24.96 6.55 -22.68
N PRO A 267 -26.16 6.20 -22.17
CA PRO A 267 -27.36 6.23 -22.94
C PRO A 267 -27.69 7.61 -23.46
N VAL A 268 -28.21 7.70 -24.68
CA VAL A 268 -28.64 8.95 -25.31
C VAL A 268 -30.15 8.96 -25.46
N LEU A 269 -30.79 10.00 -24.92
CA LEU A 269 -32.21 10.24 -25.09
C LEU A 269 -32.45 10.98 -26.42
N LEU A 270 -33.28 10.43 -27.29
CA LEU A 270 -33.56 10.97 -28.60
C LEU A 270 -34.83 11.84 -28.65
N ALA A 271 -35.46 12.14 -27.50
CA ALA A 271 -36.66 12.97 -27.43
C ALA A 271 -36.41 14.32 -28.09
N GLY A 272 -37.24 14.68 -29.10
CA GLY A 272 -37.12 15.90 -29.86
C GLY A 272 -36.10 15.87 -30.99
N TRP A 273 -35.42 14.72 -31.20
CA TRP A 273 -34.57 14.54 -32.38
C TRP A 273 -35.40 14.19 -33.61
N GLN A 274 -34.88 14.55 -34.76
CA GLN A 274 -35.53 14.32 -36.05
C GLN A 274 -34.52 13.84 -37.10
N ILE A 275 -34.95 12.95 -37.95
CA ILE A 275 -34.28 12.69 -39.24
C ILE A 275 -35.05 13.49 -40.29
N ASN A 276 -34.39 14.44 -40.97
CA ASN A 276 -35.00 15.28 -41.96
C ASN A 276 -34.29 15.14 -43.32
N GLY A 277 -35.06 15.18 -44.41
CA GLY A 277 -34.50 15.14 -45.76
C GLY A 277 -35.39 14.38 -46.72
N ALA A 278 -34.89 13.27 -47.25
CA ALA A 278 -35.72 12.38 -48.08
C ALA A 278 -36.74 11.56 -47.22
N ILE A 279 -36.50 11.49 -45.92
CA ILE A 279 -37.37 10.87 -44.92
C ILE A 279 -37.49 11.88 -43.77
N ASP A 280 -38.72 12.13 -43.35
CA ASP A 280 -38.99 12.93 -42.15
C ASP A 280 -39.49 11.97 -41.06
N PHE A 281 -38.70 11.88 -39.95
CA PHE A 281 -39.00 11.02 -38.82
C PHE A 281 -38.73 11.72 -37.51
N ASP A 282 -39.76 11.79 -36.64
CA ASP A 282 -39.61 12.31 -35.27
C ASP A 282 -39.46 11.15 -34.28
N PHE A 283 -38.44 11.19 -33.43
CA PHE A 283 -38.30 10.18 -32.42
C PHE A 283 -39.33 10.40 -31.30
N PRO A 284 -40.10 9.37 -30.93
CA PRO A 284 -41.07 9.46 -29.83
C PRO A 284 -40.43 9.85 -28.50
N GLU A 285 -41.25 10.47 -27.62
CA GLU A 285 -40.81 10.73 -26.23
C GLU A 285 -40.39 9.43 -25.56
N GLY A 286 -39.24 9.49 -24.82
CA GLY A 286 -38.70 8.32 -24.11
C GLY A 286 -37.84 7.40 -24.98
N THR A 287 -37.71 7.66 -26.30
CA THR A 287 -36.77 6.90 -27.14
C THR A 287 -35.34 7.12 -26.66
N GLN A 288 -34.61 6.03 -26.38
CA GLN A 288 -33.26 6.04 -25.86
C GLN A 288 -32.42 4.95 -26.52
N ILE A 289 -31.18 5.27 -26.86
CA ILE A 289 -30.19 4.27 -27.28
C ILE A 289 -29.18 4.10 -26.14
N SER A 290 -29.01 2.85 -25.70
CA SER A 290 -28.04 2.48 -24.65
C SER A 290 -26.60 2.81 -25.07
N ALA A 291 -25.68 2.89 -24.12
CA ALA A 291 -24.25 2.95 -24.42
C ALA A 291 -23.84 1.77 -25.31
N ASN A 292 -23.08 2.04 -26.39
CA ASN A 292 -22.66 1.07 -27.39
C ASN A 292 -23.84 0.25 -27.98
N GLY A 293 -25.04 0.85 -28.06
CA GLY A 293 -26.27 0.25 -28.57
C GLY A 293 -26.75 0.82 -29.91
N PHE A 294 -27.73 0.14 -30.51
CA PHE A 294 -28.45 0.52 -31.72
C PHE A 294 -29.88 0.90 -31.41
#